data_5b20352361f5e109b6c47b73a426e06b
#
_entry.id   5b20352361f5e109b6c47b73a426e06b
#
_cell.length_a   1.000
_cell.length_b   1.000
_cell.length_c   1.000
_cell.angle_alpha   90.00
_cell.angle_beta   90.00
_cell.angle_gamma   90.00
#
_symmetry.space_group_name_H-M   'P 1'
#
loop_
_entity.id
_entity.type
_entity.pdbx_description
1 polymer ?
#
loop_
_entity_poly.entity_id
_entity_poly.type
_entity_poly.pdbx_seq_one_letter_code
_entity_poly.pdbx_strand_id
1 'polypeptide(L)'
;VINAYYEWCLGQMMRKDIFKKEPLQLVYTPLNGAGNLPVRHVLKTAGLENISVVKEQEMPNGNFPTCPYPNPEIKEAMALGLEQAKREKADILIATDPDCDRVGIAVKEAGDYIMLTGNQVGILLVDYIAKTRKELGTLPENPILVKSIVTSSLADRVAKSHGVETVNVLTGFKYIGDTIKKLEEKGEKDRFILGFEESYGYLVGTEVRDKDAVVATLIICEMAAYYRSIGSSVYKALQEIYQKFGFYLNKVDSYTFEGLRGMDKMKEIMSALRANPLMKLGDYEVEAREDYKTLVHKDEKTGRVTDIKLPSSNILVYMLQGGHQVIIRPSGTEPKIKVYYSIKGKDRREADMIKADIDKTIKSVLA
;
A
#
# COMPACT_ATOMS: atom_id res chain seq x y z
N VAL A 1 -10.26 -10.86 -25.69
CA VAL A 1 -9.63 -10.86 -24.37
C VAL A 1 -9.63 -9.44 -23.79
N ILE A 2 -9.06 -8.43 -24.46
CA ILE A 2 -8.88 -7.08 -23.90
C ILE A 2 -10.22 -6.38 -23.59
N ASN A 3 -11.24 -6.52 -24.42
CA ASN A 3 -12.55 -5.90 -24.17
C ASN A 3 -13.21 -6.49 -22.92
N ALA A 4 -13.16 -7.81 -22.72
CA ALA A 4 -13.69 -8.44 -21.52
C ALA A 4 -12.96 -7.95 -20.25
N TYR A 5 -11.66 -7.70 -20.34
CA TYR A 5 -10.89 -7.10 -19.26
C TYR A 5 -11.36 -5.66 -18.95
N TYR A 6 -11.55 -4.83 -19.98
CA TYR A 6 -12.04 -3.47 -19.78
C TYR A 6 -13.45 -3.44 -19.17
N GLU A 7 -14.35 -4.31 -19.64
CA GLU A 7 -15.68 -4.48 -19.08
C GLU A 7 -15.63 -4.90 -17.61
N TRP A 8 -14.71 -5.83 -17.28
CA TRP A 8 -14.50 -6.22 -15.90
C TRP A 8 -13.98 -5.06 -15.04
N CYS A 9 -12.99 -4.29 -15.50
CA CYS A 9 -12.52 -3.10 -14.78
C CYS A 9 -13.66 -2.11 -14.49
N LEU A 10 -14.47 -1.81 -15.51
CA LEU A 10 -15.63 -0.92 -15.39
C LEU A 10 -16.70 -1.48 -14.44
N GLY A 11 -16.82 -2.80 -14.38
CA GLY A 11 -17.70 -3.50 -13.44
C GLY A 11 -17.32 -3.32 -11.98
N GLN A 12 -16.07 -2.95 -11.67
CA GLN A 12 -15.62 -2.68 -10.30
C GLN A 12 -16.04 -1.30 -9.78
N MET A 13 -16.44 -0.40 -10.68
CA MET A 13 -16.89 0.94 -10.32
C MET A 13 -18.19 0.87 -9.53
N MET A 14 -18.23 1.51 -8.37
CA MET A 14 -19.37 1.52 -7.47
C MET A 14 -20.34 2.68 -7.76
N ARG A 15 -19.81 3.86 -8.12
CA ARG A 15 -20.57 5.09 -8.39
C ARG A 15 -20.51 5.45 -9.88
N LYS A 16 -21.19 4.68 -10.72
CA LYS A 16 -21.09 4.69 -12.21
C LYS A 16 -21.22 6.07 -12.87
N ASP A 17 -21.99 7.00 -12.29
CA ASP A 17 -22.23 8.34 -12.88
C ASP A 17 -21.41 9.45 -12.23
N ILE A 18 -20.44 9.12 -11.38
CA ILE A 18 -19.74 10.11 -10.57
C ILE A 18 -18.98 11.13 -11.42
N PHE A 19 -18.32 10.69 -12.49
CA PHE A 19 -17.54 11.58 -13.37
C PHE A 19 -18.40 12.54 -14.21
N LYS A 20 -19.67 12.19 -14.48
CA LYS A 20 -20.62 13.08 -15.14
C LYS A 20 -21.11 14.16 -14.17
N LYS A 21 -21.30 13.80 -12.90
CA LYS A 21 -21.78 14.71 -11.85
C LYS A 21 -20.67 15.62 -11.33
N GLU A 22 -19.47 15.09 -11.25
CA GLU A 22 -18.30 15.77 -10.71
C GLU A 22 -17.10 15.58 -11.64
N PRO A 23 -16.95 16.43 -12.65
CA PRO A 23 -15.81 16.36 -13.57
C PRO A 23 -14.49 16.53 -12.82
N LEU A 24 -13.59 15.58 -12.97
CA LEU A 24 -12.27 15.57 -12.36
C LEU A 24 -11.21 15.93 -13.41
N GLN A 25 -10.32 16.86 -13.11
CA GLN A 25 -9.15 17.17 -13.94
C GLN A 25 -7.99 16.28 -13.52
N LEU A 26 -7.63 15.32 -14.36
CA LEU A 26 -6.57 14.36 -14.12
C LEU A 26 -5.33 14.68 -14.98
N VAL A 27 -4.16 14.74 -14.35
CA VAL A 27 -2.87 14.54 -15.05
C VAL A 27 -2.43 13.09 -14.85
N TYR A 28 -2.10 12.42 -15.96
CA TYR A 28 -1.68 11.02 -15.97
C TYR A 28 -0.31 10.85 -16.61
N THR A 29 0.55 10.04 -16.02
CA THR A 29 1.77 9.56 -16.66
C THR A 29 1.88 8.03 -16.59
N PRO A 30 2.04 7.36 -17.72
CA PRO A 30 2.36 5.93 -17.78
C PRO A 30 3.84 5.62 -17.55
N LEU A 31 4.69 6.61 -17.26
CA LEU A 31 6.14 6.47 -17.12
C LEU A 31 6.79 5.68 -18.29
N ASN A 32 6.42 6.00 -19.52
CA ASN A 32 6.82 5.29 -20.74
C ASN A 32 6.45 3.80 -20.76
N GLY A 33 5.41 3.41 -20.02
CA GLY A 33 5.00 2.02 -19.86
C GLY A 33 3.71 1.62 -20.59
N ALA A 34 3.26 0.41 -20.32
CA ALA A 34 2.11 -0.24 -20.95
C ALA A 34 0.75 0.36 -20.55
N GLY A 35 0.69 1.09 -19.43
CA GLY A 35 -0.54 1.65 -18.88
C GLY A 35 -1.22 2.73 -19.73
N ASN A 36 -0.49 3.35 -20.68
CA ASN A 36 -1.00 4.47 -21.49
C ASN A 36 -2.39 4.21 -22.08
N LEU A 37 -2.53 3.15 -22.86
CA LEU A 37 -3.78 2.84 -23.55
C LEU A 37 -4.87 2.30 -22.60
N PRO A 38 -4.63 1.28 -21.77
CA PRO A 38 -5.67 0.66 -20.97
C PRO A 38 -6.24 1.62 -19.91
N VAL A 39 -5.39 2.37 -19.20
CA VAL A 39 -5.85 3.34 -18.18
C VAL A 39 -6.72 4.41 -18.82
N ARG A 40 -6.26 5.01 -19.92
CA ARG A 40 -7.04 6.06 -20.61
C ARG A 40 -8.34 5.53 -21.19
N HIS A 41 -8.32 4.32 -21.73
CA HIS A 41 -9.52 3.69 -22.30
C HIS A 41 -10.58 3.47 -21.19
N VAL A 42 -10.20 2.85 -20.09
CA VAL A 42 -11.12 2.55 -18.98
C VAL A 42 -11.68 3.84 -18.37
N LEU A 43 -10.83 4.83 -18.09
CA LEU A 43 -11.28 6.11 -17.52
C LEU A 43 -12.23 6.88 -18.45
N LYS A 44 -11.91 6.97 -19.76
CA LYS A 44 -12.80 7.62 -20.73
C LYS A 44 -14.12 6.91 -20.88
N THR A 45 -14.11 5.58 -20.92
CA THR A 45 -15.34 4.78 -21.00
C THR A 45 -16.19 4.95 -19.73
N ALA A 46 -15.55 5.13 -18.58
CA ALA A 46 -16.24 5.46 -17.33
C ALA A 46 -16.80 6.90 -17.28
N GLY A 47 -16.48 7.74 -18.27
CA GLY A 47 -16.95 9.12 -18.38
C GLY A 47 -16.00 10.19 -17.84
N LEU A 48 -14.75 9.84 -17.50
CA LEU A 48 -13.72 10.82 -17.15
C LEU A 48 -13.04 11.33 -18.43
N GLU A 49 -13.45 12.51 -18.90
CA GLU A 49 -12.97 13.07 -20.16
C GLU A 49 -11.73 13.94 -20.03
N ASN A 50 -11.57 14.65 -18.90
CA ASN A 50 -10.50 15.62 -18.68
C ASN A 50 -9.21 14.95 -18.22
N ILE A 51 -8.57 14.21 -19.13
CA ILE A 51 -7.30 13.50 -18.89
C ILE A 51 -6.21 14.17 -19.71
N SER A 52 -5.24 14.78 -19.02
CA SER A 52 -4.03 15.33 -19.61
C SER A 52 -2.86 14.40 -19.36
N VAL A 53 -2.16 14.00 -20.40
CA VAL A 53 -1.05 13.04 -20.32
C VAL A 53 0.30 13.75 -20.39
N VAL A 54 1.26 13.34 -19.56
CA VAL A 54 2.64 13.84 -19.62
C VAL A 54 3.28 13.36 -20.92
N LYS A 55 3.45 14.25 -21.88
CA LYS A 55 3.78 13.91 -23.27
C LYS A 55 5.12 13.21 -23.41
N GLU A 56 6.11 13.62 -22.65
CA GLU A 56 7.46 13.06 -22.64
C GLU A 56 7.50 11.62 -22.13
N GLN A 57 6.49 11.22 -21.36
CA GLN A 57 6.34 9.90 -20.75
C GLN A 57 5.19 9.08 -21.34
N GLU A 58 4.47 9.62 -22.34
CA GLU A 58 3.26 9.01 -22.89
C GLU A 58 3.54 7.71 -23.65
N MET A 59 4.52 7.73 -24.55
CA MET A 59 4.80 6.59 -25.40
C MET A 59 5.74 5.59 -24.74
N PRO A 60 5.48 4.27 -24.89
CA PRO A 60 6.39 3.24 -24.39
C PRO A 60 7.82 3.45 -24.88
N ASN A 61 8.77 3.49 -23.95
CA ASN A 61 10.19 3.65 -24.29
C ASN A 61 11.05 2.97 -23.20
N GLY A 62 11.66 1.83 -23.55
CA GLY A 62 12.50 1.04 -22.66
C GLY A 62 13.81 1.71 -22.21
N ASN A 63 14.17 2.88 -22.77
CA ASN A 63 15.31 3.67 -22.32
C ASN A 63 14.94 4.65 -21.19
N PHE A 64 13.66 4.88 -20.91
CA PHE A 64 13.14 5.77 -19.86
C PHE A 64 13.89 7.12 -19.80
N PRO A 65 13.89 7.92 -20.89
CA PRO A 65 14.81 9.06 -21.06
C PRO A 65 14.61 10.18 -20.01
N THR A 66 13.42 10.27 -19.43
CA THR A 66 13.08 11.28 -18.42
C THR A 66 13.07 10.74 -16.99
N CYS A 67 13.19 9.42 -16.81
CA CYS A 67 13.06 8.76 -15.52
C CYS A 67 13.82 7.42 -15.50
N PRO A 68 15.14 7.40 -15.21
CA PRO A 68 15.94 6.17 -15.19
C PRO A 68 15.40 5.09 -14.23
N TYR A 69 14.63 5.49 -13.23
CA TYR A 69 13.94 4.61 -12.28
C TYR A 69 12.44 4.87 -12.34
N PRO A 70 11.71 4.27 -13.29
CA PRO A 70 10.29 4.55 -13.55
C PRO A 70 9.37 3.89 -12.51
N ASN A 71 9.50 4.33 -11.26
CA ASN A 71 8.71 3.85 -10.12
C ASN A 71 7.93 5.05 -9.55
N PRO A 72 6.58 5.02 -9.49
CA PRO A 72 5.75 6.11 -9.00
C PRO A 72 5.93 6.40 -7.49
N GLU A 73 6.67 5.57 -6.77
CA GLU A 73 7.09 5.81 -5.39
C GLU A 73 8.19 6.89 -5.29
N ILE A 74 8.94 7.10 -6.38
CA ILE A 74 10.10 7.98 -6.44
C ILE A 74 9.65 9.38 -6.88
N LYS A 75 10.05 10.40 -6.11
CA LYS A 75 9.65 11.79 -6.39
C LYS A 75 10.12 12.27 -7.77
N GLU A 76 11.31 11.87 -8.18
CA GLU A 76 11.90 12.21 -9.47
C GLU A 76 11.08 11.66 -10.63
N ALA A 77 10.49 10.45 -10.48
CA ALA A 77 9.59 9.88 -11.48
C ALA A 77 8.31 10.70 -11.66
N MET A 78 7.82 11.29 -10.58
CA MET A 78 6.62 12.11 -10.55
C MET A 78 6.85 13.57 -10.98
N ALA A 79 8.09 14.02 -11.13
CA ALA A 79 8.44 15.44 -11.26
C ALA A 79 7.74 16.12 -12.45
N LEU A 80 7.81 15.57 -13.67
CA LEU A 80 7.15 16.15 -14.86
C LEU A 80 5.62 16.20 -14.68
N GLY A 81 5.03 15.12 -14.11
CA GLY A 81 3.61 15.09 -13.80
C GLY A 81 3.21 16.15 -12.78
N LEU A 82 4.01 16.37 -11.74
CA LEU A 82 3.76 17.40 -10.73
C LEU A 82 3.84 18.82 -11.32
N GLU A 83 4.80 19.09 -12.20
CA GLU A 83 4.92 20.37 -12.90
C GLU A 83 3.69 20.61 -13.80
N GLN A 84 3.28 19.59 -14.56
CA GLN A 84 2.10 19.67 -15.40
C GLN A 84 0.83 19.86 -14.58
N ALA A 85 0.67 19.10 -13.48
CA ALA A 85 -0.49 19.22 -12.59
C ALA A 85 -0.60 20.62 -11.97
N LYS A 86 0.51 21.22 -11.57
CA LYS A 86 0.56 22.61 -11.07
C LYS A 86 0.15 23.61 -12.15
N ARG A 87 0.70 23.50 -13.36
CA ARG A 87 0.40 24.38 -14.50
C ARG A 87 -1.08 24.31 -14.89
N GLU A 88 -1.64 23.11 -14.92
CA GLU A 88 -3.03 22.85 -15.33
C GLU A 88 -4.03 22.93 -14.17
N LYS A 89 -3.54 23.11 -12.94
CA LYS A 89 -4.35 23.12 -11.71
C LYS A 89 -5.18 21.85 -11.53
N ALA A 90 -4.65 20.70 -11.95
CA ALA A 90 -5.32 19.40 -11.88
C ALA A 90 -5.78 19.06 -10.45
N ASP A 91 -6.84 18.28 -10.33
CA ASP A 91 -7.33 17.82 -9.02
C ASP A 91 -6.45 16.70 -8.45
N ILE A 92 -5.90 15.86 -9.35
CA ILE A 92 -5.06 14.72 -9.02
C ILE A 92 -4.04 14.45 -10.12
N LEU A 93 -2.85 14.03 -9.73
CA LEU A 93 -1.84 13.39 -10.59
C LEU A 93 -1.83 11.90 -10.30
N ILE A 94 -1.82 11.08 -11.34
CA ILE A 94 -1.65 9.63 -11.26
C ILE A 94 -0.48 9.20 -12.14
N ALA A 95 0.36 8.30 -11.61
CA ALA A 95 1.42 7.64 -12.36
C ALA A 95 1.32 6.12 -12.19
N THR A 96 1.49 5.38 -13.29
CA THR A 96 1.66 3.93 -13.27
C THR A 96 3.09 3.56 -13.65
N ASP A 97 3.61 2.48 -13.08
CA ASP A 97 4.91 1.95 -13.48
C ASP A 97 4.86 1.27 -14.87
N PRO A 98 6.00 0.89 -15.46
CA PRO A 98 6.05 0.44 -16.86
C PRO A 98 5.22 -0.79 -17.19
N ASP A 99 5.09 -1.76 -16.30
CA ASP A 99 4.25 -2.95 -16.48
C ASP A 99 2.82 -2.76 -15.97
N CYS A 100 2.50 -1.56 -15.45
CA CYS A 100 1.17 -1.13 -15.03
C CYS A 100 0.59 -1.99 -13.89
N ASP A 101 1.44 -2.38 -12.94
CA ASP A 101 1.03 -3.12 -11.76
C ASP A 101 1.01 -2.25 -10.47
N ARG A 102 1.66 -1.08 -10.48
CA ARG A 102 1.68 -0.10 -9.38
C ARG A 102 1.09 1.23 -9.81
N VAL A 103 0.47 1.92 -8.87
CA VAL A 103 -0.06 3.27 -9.08
C VAL A 103 0.29 4.19 -7.93
N GLY A 104 0.96 5.30 -8.25
CA GLY A 104 1.24 6.40 -7.33
C GLY A 104 0.38 7.61 -7.64
N ILE A 105 0.04 8.37 -6.60
CA ILE A 105 -0.80 9.55 -6.74
C ILE A 105 -0.22 10.76 -6.01
N ALA A 106 -0.51 11.94 -6.54
CA ALA A 106 -0.37 13.19 -5.82
C ALA A 106 -1.69 13.95 -5.87
N VAL A 107 -2.16 14.40 -4.71
CA VAL A 107 -3.44 15.06 -4.54
C VAL A 107 -3.23 16.54 -4.24
N LYS A 108 -4.10 17.40 -4.77
CA LYS A 108 -4.05 18.84 -4.55
C LYS A 108 -4.52 19.18 -3.15
N GLU A 109 -3.73 19.96 -2.41
CA GLU A 109 -4.09 20.48 -1.09
C GLU A 109 -3.46 21.86 -0.89
N ALA A 110 -4.26 22.84 -0.46
CA ALA A 110 -3.82 24.21 -0.16
C ALA A 110 -2.95 24.87 -1.27
N GLY A 111 -3.21 24.54 -2.54
CA GLY A 111 -2.51 25.11 -3.69
C GLY A 111 -1.22 24.38 -4.11
N ASP A 112 -0.81 23.35 -3.41
CA ASP A 112 0.31 22.46 -3.77
C ASP A 112 -0.16 21.01 -3.94
N TYR A 113 0.77 20.09 -4.22
CA TYR A 113 0.49 18.67 -4.41
C TYR A 113 1.22 17.84 -3.37
N ILE A 114 0.49 16.93 -2.73
CA ILE A 114 1.00 15.99 -1.74
C ILE A 114 1.02 14.60 -2.34
N MET A 115 2.20 14.01 -2.47
CA MET A 115 2.35 12.60 -2.84
C MET A 115 1.91 11.73 -1.67
N LEU A 116 0.99 10.80 -1.91
CA LEU A 116 0.55 9.82 -0.92
C LEU A 116 1.35 8.52 -1.06
N THR A 117 1.72 7.96 0.08
CA THR A 117 2.40 6.66 0.11
C THR A 117 1.46 5.52 -0.24
N GLY A 118 2.00 4.36 -0.66
CA GLY A 118 1.20 3.17 -0.94
C GLY A 118 0.32 2.74 0.23
N ASN A 119 0.83 2.83 1.46
CA ASN A 119 0.05 2.59 2.66
C ASN A 119 -1.13 3.57 2.81
N GLN A 120 -0.91 4.86 2.59
CA GLN A 120 -1.96 5.88 2.71
C GLN A 120 -3.08 5.67 1.69
N VAL A 121 -2.71 5.36 0.44
CA VAL A 121 -3.69 5.07 -0.62
C VAL A 121 -4.46 3.78 -0.32
N GLY A 122 -3.80 2.70 0.12
CA GLY A 122 -4.46 1.46 0.49
C GLY A 122 -5.45 1.63 1.66
N ILE A 123 -5.07 2.42 2.67
CA ILE A 123 -5.94 2.76 3.81
C ILE A 123 -7.17 3.55 3.33
N LEU A 124 -6.98 4.55 2.46
CA LEU A 124 -8.07 5.32 1.87
C LEU A 124 -9.00 4.45 1.01
N LEU A 125 -8.43 3.52 0.23
CA LEU A 125 -9.21 2.60 -0.58
C LEU A 125 -10.06 1.65 0.27
N VAL A 126 -9.53 1.10 1.36
CA VAL A 126 -10.32 0.23 2.24
C VAL A 126 -11.45 0.98 2.91
N ASP A 127 -11.21 2.21 3.37
CA ASP A 127 -12.25 3.07 3.94
C ASP A 127 -13.33 3.40 2.92
N TYR A 128 -12.92 3.89 1.74
CA TYR A 128 -13.82 4.29 0.68
C TYR A 128 -14.68 3.13 0.15
N ILE A 129 -14.05 1.99 -0.17
CA ILE A 129 -14.75 0.82 -0.74
C ILE A 129 -15.75 0.26 0.27
N ALA A 130 -15.33 0.05 1.53
CA ALA A 130 -16.20 -0.51 2.55
C ALA A 130 -17.39 0.41 2.87
N LYS A 131 -17.12 1.72 3.04
CA LYS A 131 -18.13 2.74 3.26
C LYS A 131 -19.12 2.82 2.09
N THR A 132 -18.61 2.93 0.86
CA THR A 132 -19.45 3.07 -0.34
C THR A 132 -20.29 1.83 -0.58
N ARG A 133 -19.73 0.63 -0.48
CA ARG A 133 -20.49 -0.61 -0.64
C ARG A 133 -21.57 -0.75 0.45
N LYS A 134 -21.29 -0.32 1.67
CA LYS A 134 -22.28 -0.31 2.76
C LYS A 134 -23.44 0.67 2.47
N GLU A 135 -23.12 1.89 2.01
CA GLU A 135 -24.11 2.89 1.61
C GLU A 135 -25.01 2.41 0.47
N LEU A 136 -24.45 1.66 -0.48
CA LEU A 136 -25.15 1.11 -1.63
C LEU A 136 -25.82 -0.25 -1.37
N GLY A 137 -25.67 -0.83 -0.18
CA GLY A 137 -26.19 -2.15 0.14
C GLY A 137 -25.53 -3.30 -0.63
N THR A 138 -24.29 -3.10 -1.09
CA THR A 138 -23.51 -4.08 -1.88
C THR A 138 -22.29 -4.63 -1.16
N LEU A 139 -22.10 -4.29 0.13
CA LEU A 139 -21.04 -4.87 0.93
C LEU A 139 -21.40 -6.35 1.21
N PRO A 140 -20.52 -7.31 0.83
CA PRO A 140 -20.81 -8.71 1.07
C PRO A 140 -20.88 -9.05 2.57
N GLU A 141 -21.46 -10.18 2.91
CA GLU A 141 -21.35 -10.73 4.26
C GLU A 141 -19.90 -11.17 4.52
N ASN A 142 -19.39 -10.84 5.73
CA ASN A 142 -18.01 -11.13 6.14
C ASN A 142 -16.94 -10.69 5.11
N PRO A 143 -16.92 -9.41 4.72
CA PRO A 143 -16.01 -8.90 3.71
C PRO A 143 -14.56 -9.02 4.16
N ILE A 144 -13.64 -9.20 3.21
CA ILE A 144 -12.23 -9.46 3.46
C ILE A 144 -11.34 -8.43 2.77
N LEU A 145 -10.44 -7.85 3.57
CA LEU A 145 -9.23 -7.17 3.11
C LEU A 145 -8.06 -8.14 3.17
N VAL A 146 -7.26 -8.23 2.10
CA VAL A 146 -6.01 -9.01 2.12
C VAL A 146 -4.83 -8.07 1.96
N LYS A 147 -3.84 -8.13 2.86
CA LYS A 147 -2.64 -7.30 2.79
C LYS A 147 -1.38 -8.04 3.25
N SER A 148 -0.21 -7.54 2.85
CA SER A 148 1.05 -8.09 3.36
C SER A 148 1.27 -7.73 4.84
N ILE A 149 1.97 -8.59 5.57
CA ILE A 149 2.30 -8.36 6.99
C ILE A 149 3.12 -7.10 7.22
N VAL A 150 3.85 -6.61 6.21
CA VAL A 150 4.67 -5.39 6.29
C VAL A 150 3.89 -4.12 5.96
N THR A 151 2.64 -4.26 5.53
CA THR A 151 1.72 -3.16 5.25
C THR A 151 1.15 -2.59 6.55
N SER A 152 0.85 -1.30 6.56
CA SER A 152 0.40 -0.54 7.74
C SER A 152 -0.68 -1.24 8.56
N SER A 153 -0.47 -1.33 9.88
CA SER A 153 -1.47 -1.83 10.83
C SER A 153 -2.67 -0.89 11.01
N LEU A 154 -2.60 0.35 10.52
CA LEU A 154 -3.78 1.24 10.47
C LEU A 154 -4.86 0.68 9.54
N ALA A 155 -4.49 -0.03 8.47
CA ALA A 155 -5.45 -0.67 7.58
C ALA A 155 -6.33 -1.69 8.31
N ASP A 156 -5.77 -2.45 9.28
CA ASP A 156 -6.53 -3.42 10.10
C ASP A 156 -7.60 -2.71 10.94
N ARG A 157 -7.26 -1.54 11.50
CA ARG A 157 -8.17 -0.76 12.34
C ARG A 157 -9.30 -0.13 11.53
N VAL A 158 -8.97 0.39 10.35
CA VAL A 158 -9.96 0.95 9.42
C VAL A 158 -10.88 -0.15 8.92
N ALA A 159 -10.35 -1.27 8.45
CA ALA A 159 -11.14 -2.43 8.01
C ALA A 159 -12.10 -2.90 9.10
N LYS A 160 -11.59 -3.11 10.32
CA LYS A 160 -12.39 -3.53 11.48
C LYS A 160 -13.53 -2.56 11.79
N SER A 161 -13.32 -1.24 11.64
CA SER A 161 -14.37 -0.25 11.92
C SER A 161 -15.54 -0.31 10.95
N HIS A 162 -15.34 -0.91 9.78
CA HIS A 162 -16.38 -1.18 8.78
C HIS A 162 -16.93 -2.60 8.82
N GLY A 163 -16.45 -3.45 9.75
CA GLY A 163 -16.82 -4.86 9.83
C GLY A 163 -16.11 -5.73 8.78
N VAL A 164 -15.00 -5.26 8.24
CA VAL A 164 -14.15 -5.99 7.28
C VAL A 164 -13.10 -6.80 8.02
N GLU A 165 -13.03 -8.10 7.75
CA GLU A 165 -11.97 -8.99 8.23
C GLU A 165 -10.67 -8.70 7.49
N THR A 166 -9.52 -8.67 8.20
CA THR A 166 -8.21 -8.55 7.58
C THR A 166 -7.50 -9.89 7.58
N VAL A 167 -7.09 -10.33 6.38
CA VAL A 167 -6.21 -11.48 6.18
C VAL A 167 -4.81 -10.96 5.88
N ASN A 168 -3.88 -11.18 6.82
CA ASN A 168 -2.48 -10.84 6.65
C ASN A 168 -1.74 -12.00 5.96
N VAL A 169 -0.97 -11.68 4.91
CA VAL A 169 -0.19 -12.66 4.13
C VAL A 169 1.28 -12.26 4.07
N LEU A 170 2.15 -13.17 3.66
CA LEU A 170 3.56 -12.83 3.41
C LEU A 170 3.69 -11.83 2.26
N THR A 171 4.82 -11.12 2.22
CA THR A 171 5.14 -10.17 1.14
C THR A 171 5.23 -10.88 -0.21
N GLY A 172 4.57 -10.31 -1.20
CA GLY A 172 4.45 -10.81 -2.57
C GLY A 172 3.01 -11.08 -2.93
N PHE A 173 2.53 -10.44 -3.98
CA PHE A 173 1.12 -10.42 -4.37
C PHE A 173 0.55 -11.83 -4.69
N LYS A 174 1.44 -12.78 -5.02
CA LYS A 174 1.08 -14.20 -5.18
C LYS A 174 0.32 -14.77 -3.97
N TYR A 175 0.59 -14.30 -2.76
CA TYR A 175 -0.13 -14.75 -1.55
C TYR A 175 -1.52 -14.13 -1.44
N ILE A 176 -1.70 -12.91 -1.96
CA ILE A 176 -3.03 -12.30 -2.13
C ILE A 176 -3.81 -13.09 -3.17
N GLY A 177 -3.20 -13.39 -4.34
CA GLY A 177 -3.79 -14.23 -5.37
C GLY A 177 -4.15 -15.64 -4.89
N ASP A 178 -3.31 -16.26 -4.04
CA ASP A 178 -3.59 -17.56 -3.41
C ASP A 178 -4.79 -17.49 -2.45
N THR A 179 -4.93 -16.38 -1.71
CA THR A 179 -6.09 -16.16 -0.84
C THR A 179 -7.37 -16.03 -1.66
N ILE A 180 -7.35 -15.28 -2.77
CA ILE A 180 -8.50 -15.19 -3.69
C ILE A 180 -8.87 -16.58 -4.23
N LYS A 181 -7.87 -17.37 -4.67
CA LYS A 181 -8.10 -18.75 -5.13
C LYS A 181 -8.78 -19.61 -4.07
N LYS A 182 -8.31 -19.57 -2.82
CA LYS A 182 -8.91 -20.30 -1.71
C LYS A 182 -10.35 -19.86 -1.41
N LEU A 183 -10.67 -18.59 -1.56
CA LEU A 183 -12.04 -18.08 -1.44
C LEU A 183 -12.91 -18.59 -2.60
N GLU A 184 -12.38 -18.62 -3.82
CA GLU A 184 -13.06 -19.13 -5.00
C GLU A 184 -13.39 -20.63 -4.87
N GLU A 185 -12.43 -21.43 -4.42
CA GLU A 185 -12.62 -22.88 -4.15
C GLU A 185 -13.72 -23.15 -3.12
N LYS A 186 -14.00 -22.20 -2.22
CA LYS A 186 -15.08 -22.26 -1.22
C LYS A 186 -16.40 -21.65 -1.71
N GLY A 187 -16.45 -21.05 -2.90
CA GLY A 187 -17.60 -20.27 -3.38
C GLY A 187 -17.78 -18.93 -2.67
N GLU A 188 -16.73 -18.40 -2.03
CA GLU A 188 -16.73 -17.19 -1.19
C GLU A 188 -15.98 -16.02 -1.82
N LYS A 189 -15.67 -16.05 -3.14
CA LYS A 189 -14.82 -15.05 -3.79
C LYS A 189 -15.33 -13.60 -3.64
N ASP A 190 -16.65 -13.43 -3.53
CA ASP A 190 -17.29 -12.12 -3.42
C ASP A 190 -16.98 -11.43 -2.08
N ARG A 191 -16.49 -12.16 -1.08
CA ARG A 191 -16.03 -11.60 0.19
C ARG A 191 -14.77 -10.74 0.04
N PHE A 192 -13.94 -10.99 -1.01
CA PHE A 192 -12.75 -10.19 -1.28
C PHE A 192 -13.14 -8.81 -1.79
N ILE A 193 -12.79 -7.75 -1.06
CA ILE A 193 -13.10 -6.38 -1.45
C ILE A 193 -11.88 -5.58 -1.92
N LEU A 194 -10.70 -5.88 -1.37
CA LEU A 194 -9.44 -5.21 -1.70
C LEU A 194 -8.25 -6.08 -1.30
N GLY A 195 -7.25 -6.13 -2.15
CA GLY A 195 -5.90 -6.61 -1.83
C GLY A 195 -4.89 -5.52 -2.07
N PHE A 196 -3.90 -5.33 -1.15
CA PHE A 196 -2.85 -4.36 -1.41
C PHE A 196 -1.54 -4.63 -0.66
N GLU A 197 -0.47 -4.08 -1.21
CA GLU A 197 0.86 -4.01 -0.61
C GLU A 197 1.31 -2.56 -0.48
N GLU A 198 2.17 -2.28 0.50
CA GLU A 198 2.72 -0.95 0.78
C GLU A 198 3.50 -0.35 -0.40
N SER A 199 3.97 -1.21 -1.31
CA SER A 199 4.74 -0.86 -2.52
C SER A 199 3.86 -0.44 -3.69
N TYR A 200 2.75 0.26 -3.43
CA TYR A 200 1.86 0.87 -4.42
C TYR A 200 1.08 -0.11 -5.30
N GLY A 201 1.01 -1.39 -4.91
CA GLY A 201 0.25 -2.43 -5.60
C GLY A 201 -1.12 -2.66 -4.98
N TYR A 202 -2.18 -2.57 -5.78
CA TYR A 202 -3.58 -2.74 -5.34
C TYR A 202 -4.33 -3.63 -6.32
N LEU A 203 -5.35 -4.32 -5.81
CA LEU A 203 -6.29 -5.10 -6.61
C LEU A 203 -7.70 -4.97 -6.03
N VAL A 204 -8.65 -4.60 -6.88
CA VAL A 204 -10.09 -4.63 -6.58
C VAL A 204 -10.73 -5.64 -7.54
N GLY A 205 -11.59 -6.53 -7.00
CA GLY A 205 -12.15 -7.64 -7.77
C GLY A 205 -11.24 -8.87 -7.83
N THR A 206 -11.70 -9.94 -8.45
CA THR A 206 -11.10 -11.27 -8.32
C THR A 206 -10.69 -11.96 -9.61
N GLU A 207 -10.93 -11.35 -10.77
CA GLU A 207 -10.63 -11.95 -12.08
C GLU A 207 -9.14 -11.89 -12.44
N VAL A 208 -8.42 -10.88 -11.90
CA VAL A 208 -6.95 -10.75 -11.98
C VAL A 208 -6.36 -11.31 -10.67
N ARG A 209 -5.16 -11.89 -10.73
CA ARG A 209 -4.49 -12.54 -9.58
C ARG A 209 -3.20 -11.84 -9.17
N ASP A 210 -2.95 -10.69 -9.72
CA ASP A 210 -1.82 -9.82 -9.36
C ASP A 210 -2.32 -8.37 -9.21
N LYS A 211 -1.43 -7.49 -8.81
CA LYS A 211 -1.66 -6.04 -8.77
C LYS A 211 -2.14 -5.54 -10.13
N ASP A 212 -3.10 -4.65 -10.11
CA ASP A 212 -3.66 -4.08 -11.34
C ASP A 212 -3.85 -2.58 -11.20
N ALA A 213 -2.93 -1.82 -11.80
CA ALA A 213 -2.96 -0.37 -11.73
C ALA A 213 -4.09 0.24 -12.58
N VAL A 214 -4.66 -0.48 -13.54
CA VAL A 214 -5.78 0.03 -14.36
C VAL A 214 -7.04 0.12 -13.52
N VAL A 215 -7.44 -0.99 -12.90
CA VAL A 215 -8.62 -1.00 -12.02
C VAL A 215 -8.39 -0.13 -10.77
N ALA A 216 -7.18 -0.15 -10.20
CA ALA A 216 -6.85 0.70 -9.06
C ALA A 216 -6.97 2.18 -9.41
N THR A 217 -6.48 2.60 -10.58
CA THR A 217 -6.60 3.99 -11.06
C THR A 217 -8.07 4.40 -11.21
N LEU A 218 -8.92 3.53 -11.75
CA LEU A 218 -10.35 3.80 -11.87
C LEU A 218 -11.00 4.08 -10.52
N ILE A 219 -10.75 3.21 -9.53
CA ILE A 219 -11.33 3.35 -8.18
C ILE A 219 -10.74 4.55 -7.43
N ILE A 220 -9.45 4.87 -7.62
CA ILE A 220 -8.83 6.07 -7.06
C ILE A 220 -9.47 7.34 -7.65
N CYS A 221 -9.71 7.40 -8.96
CA CYS A 221 -10.39 8.52 -9.58
C CYS A 221 -11.84 8.63 -9.10
N GLU A 222 -12.56 7.52 -8.97
CA GLU A 222 -13.91 7.48 -8.40
C GLU A 222 -13.93 8.04 -6.98
N MET A 223 -13.01 7.60 -6.13
CA MET A 223 -12.84 8.10 -4.76
C MET A 223 -12.55 9.60 -4.73
N ALA A 224 -11.66 10.09 -5.59
CA ALA A 224 -11.33 11.52 -5.67
C ALA A 224 -12.54 12.37 -6.10
N ALA A 225 -13.27 11.94 -7.12
CA ALA A 225 -14.49 12.59 -7.55
C ALA A 225 -15.57 12.57 -6.46
N TYR A 226 -15.72 11.45 -5.74
CA TYR A 226 -16.67 11.35 -4.62
C TYR A 226 -16.36 12.35 -3.50
N TYR A 227 -15.11 12.40 -3.01
CA TYR A 227 -14.78 13.34 -1.96
C TYR A 227 -14.96 14.80 -2.39
N ARG A 228 -14.65 15.11 -3.63
CA ARG A 228 -14.91 16.43 -4.19
C ARG A 228 -16.41 16.75 -4.25
N SER A 229 -17.26 15.80 -4.65
CA SER A 229 -18.70 15.99 -4.74
C SER A 229 -19.38 16.32 -3.41
N ILE A 230 -18.74 15.93 -2.29
CA ILE A 230 -19.23 16.25 -0.94
C ILE A 230 -18.47 17.43 -0.28
N GLY A 231 -17.72 18.22 -1.06
CA GLY A 231 -16.98 19.39 -0.56
C GLY A 231 -15.73 19.03 0.27
N SER A 232 -15.21 17.80 0.13
CA SER A 232 -14.01 17.31 0.80
C SER A 232 -12.86 17.09 -0.20
N SER A 233 -11.78 16.45 0.22
CA SER A 233 -10.68 16.01 -0.63
C SER A 233 -10.14 14.67 -0.15
N VAL A 234 -9.39 13.98 -1.01
CA VAL A 234 -8.69 12.73 -0.63
C VAL A 234 -7.75 12.96 0.56
N TYR A 235 -7.07 14.10 0.60
CA TYR A 235 -6.18 14.44 1.71
C TYR A 235 -6.96 14.67 3.02
N LYS A 236 -8.08 15.39 2.97
CA LYS A 236 -8.94 15.59 4.15
C LYS A 236 -9.49 14.28 4.68
N ALA A 237 -9.93 13.38 3.80
CA ALA A 237 -10.37 12.04 4.20
C ALA A 237 -9.25 11.26 4.93
N LEU A 238 -8.00 11.36 4.46
CA LEU A 238 -6.87 10.77 5.17
C LEU A 238 -6.66 11.41 6.55
N GLN A 239 -6.81 12.73 6.67
CA GLN A 239 -6.70 13.41 7.98
C GLN A 239 -7.83 12.99 8.93
N GLU A 240 -9.05 12.79 8.46
CA GLU A 240 -10.16 12.27 9.27
C GLU A 240 -9.88 10.86 9.78
N ILE A 241 -9.28 10.00 8.97
CA ILE A 241 -8.81 8.68 9.39
C ILE A 241 -7.76 8.80 10.50
N TYR A 242 -6.78 9.70 10.35
CA TYR A 242 -5.77 9.95 11.38
C TYR A 242 -6.35 10.53 12.67
N GLN A 243 -7.33 11.42 12.57
CA GLN A 243 -8.03 11.95 13.75
C GLN A 243 -8.77 10.84 14.52
N LYS A 244 -9.36 9.88 13.81
CA LYS A 244 -10.12 8.79 14.41
C LYS A 244 -9.24 7.70 15.04
N PHE A 245 -8.12 7.36 14.40
CA PHE A 245 -7.31 6.18 14.76
C PHE A 245 -5.91 6.51 15.30
N GLY A 246 -5.46 7.76 15.18
CA GLY A 246 -4.10 8.21 15.40
C GLY A 246 -3.30 8.28 14.09
N PHE A 247 -2.23 9.05 14.10
CA PHE A 247 -1.29 9.14 12.98
C PHE A 247 -0.40 7.89 12.94
N TYR A 248 -0.16 7.36 11.74
CA TYR A 248 0.75 6.23 11.53
C TYR A 248 1.85 6.61 10.54
N LEU A 249 3.10 6.59 11.02
CA LEU A 249 4.29 6.70 10.20
C LEU A 249 4.70 5.31 9.72
N ASN A 250 4.65 5.08 8.42
CA ASN A 250 5.16 3.85 7.82
C ASN A 250 6.44 4.19 7.05
N LYS A 251 7.55 3.57 7.42
CA LYS A 251 8.87 3.74 6.78
C LYS A 251 9.57 2.41 6.60
N VAL A 252 10.41 2.34 5.58
CA VAL A 252 11.30 1.21 5.32
C VAL A 252 12.71 1.73 5.25
N ASP A 253 13.59 1.20 6.10
CA ASP A 253 15.03 1.45 6.02
C ASP A 253 15.72 0.19 5.49
N SER A 254 16.72 0.38 4.64
CA SER A 254 17.50 -0.71 4.04
C SER A 254 18.94 -0.64 4.51
N TYR A 255 19.44 -1.74 5.05
CA TYR A 255 20.80 -1.90 5.53
C TYR A 255 21.52 -2.86 4.59
N THR A 256 22.51 -2.37 3.85
CA THR A 256 23.30 -3.16 2.89
C THR A 256 24.60 -3.57 3.54
N PHE A 257 24.96 -4.84 3.39
CA PHE A 257 26.20 -5.42 3.90
C PHE A 257 27.14 -5.66 2.72
N GLU A 258 28.17 -4.82 2.59
CA GLU A 258 29.09 -4.89 1.46
C GLU A 258 30.07 -6.06 1.59
N GLY A 259 30.61 -6.51 0.45
CA GLY A 259 31.64 -7.53 0.34
C GLY A 259 31.13 -8.98 0.28
N LEU A 260 32.07 -9.91 0.06
CA LEU A 260 31.79 -11.34 -0.16
C LEU A 260 31.08 -12.02 1.03
N ARG A 261 31.22 -11.50 2.25
CA ARG A 261 30.63 -12.04 3.48
C ARG A 261 29.30 -11.38 3.85
N GLY A 262 28.76 -10.46 3.02
CA GLY A 262 27.52 -9.73 3.35
C GLY A 262 26.32 -10.65 3.61
N MET A 263 26.17 -11.71 2.82
CA MET A 263 25.13 -12.71 3.01
C MET A 263 25.29 -13.50 4.32
N ASP A 264 26.50 -13.81 4.72
CA ASP A 264 26.75 -14.56 5.95
C ASP A 264 26.55 -13.69 7.18
N LYS A 265 27.04 -12.44 7.17
CA LYS A 265 26.75 -11.44 8.21
C LYS A 265 25.24 -11.27 8.43
N MET A 266 24.47 -11.20 7.37
CA MET A 266 23.02 -11.10 7.43
C MET A 266 22.38 -12.33 8.10
N LYS A 267 22.85 -13.55 7.80
CA LYS A 267 22.41 -14.79 8.46
C LYS A 267 22.77 -14.81 9.95
N GLU A 268 23.99 -14.37 10.29
CA GLU A 268 24.48 -14.27 11.68
C GLU A 268 23.60 -13.31 12.50
N ILE A 269 23.31 -12.11 11.98
CA ILE A 269 22.40 -11.14 12.61
C ILE A 269 21.03 -11.75 12.88
N MET A 270 20.42 -12.37 11.88
CA MET A 270 19.11 -12.98 12.04
C MET A 270 19.12 -14.15 13.03
N SER A 271 20.22 -14.89 13.11
CA SER A 271 20.38 -15.98 14.07
C SER A 271 20.59 -15.45 15.50
N ALA A 272 21.39 -14.39 15.65
CA ALA A 272 21.60 -13.72 16.94
C ALA A 272 20.30 -13.12 17.51
N LEU A 273 19.50 -12.46 16.67
CA LEU A 273 18.18 -11.91 17.03
C LEU A 273 17.18 -12.99 17.48
N ARG A 274 17.31 -14.23 16.95
CA ARG A 274 16.48 -15.36 17.39
C ARG A 274 16.98 -15.96 18.70
N ALA A 275 18.29 -16.09 18.86
CA ALA A 275 18.90 -16.63 20.08
C ALA A 275 18.71 -15.68 21.27
N ASN A 276 18.85 -14.38 21.03
CA ASN A 276 18.71 -13.32 22.03
C ASN A 276 17.71 -12.26 21.55
N PRO A 277 16.42 -12.51 21.65
CA PRO A 277 15.40 -11.60 21.18
C PRO A 277 15.44 -10.26 21.90
N LEU A 278 15.19 -9.19 21.14
CA LEU A 278 15.05 -7.85 21.70
C LEU A 278 13.79 -7.81 22.58
N MET A 279 13.93 -7.34 23.83
CA MET A 279 12.82 -7.15 24.74
C MET A 279 12.40 -5.69 24.86
N LYS A 280 13.24 -4.79 24.34
CA LYS A 280 13.02 -3.35 24.30
C LYS A 280 13.65 -2.75 23.05
N LEU A 281 12.97 -1.80 22.40
CA LEU A 281 13.49 -1.03 21.26
C LEU A 281 13.29 0.46 21.58
N GLY A 282 14.41 1.20 21.72
CA GLY A 282 14.37 2.53 22.30
C GLY A 282 13.75 2.47 23.70
N ASP A 283 12.80 3.31 24.00
CA ASP A 283 12.07 3.32 25.29
C ASP A 283 10.84 2.40 25.33
N TYR A 284 10.57 1.62 24.27
CA TYR A 284 9.35 0.83 24.10
C TYR A 284 9.58 -0.66 24.37
N GLU A 285 8.86 -1.21 25.35
CA GLU A 285 8.86 -2.64 25.68
C GLU A 285 8.23 -3.46 24.53
N VAL A 286 8.76 -4.65 24.29
CA VAL A 286 8.19 -5.63 23.36
C VAL A 286 7.02 -6.33 24.06
N GLU A 287 5.81 -6.15 23.55
CA GLU A 287 4.60 -6.79 24.07
C GLU A 287 4.36 -8.17 23.47
N ALA A 288 4.71 -8.33 22.19
CA ALA A 288 4.65 -9.61 21.50
C ALA A 288 5.68 -9.66 20.37
N ARG A 289 6.06 -10.86 19.97
CA ARG A 289 6.94 -11.11 18.83
C ARG A 289 6.49 -12.28 18.00
N GLU A 290 6.85 -12.24 16.72
CA GLU A 290 6.60 -13.32 15.79
C GLU A 290 7.90 -13.70 15.08
N ASP A 291 8.17 -14.99 14.99
CA ASP A 291 9.21 -15.57 14.15
C ASP A 291 8.57 -16.43 13.07
N TYR A 292 8.54 -15.93 11.87
CA TYR A 292 7.96 -16.64 10.73
C TYR A 292 8.82 -17.80 10.23
N LYS A 293 10.10 -17.91 10.66
CA LYS A 293 10.93 -19.06 10.33
C LYS A 293 10.51 -20.27 11.15
N THR A 294 10.20 -20.08 12.41
CA THR A 294 9.74 -21.12 13.35
C THR A 294 8.23 -21.20 13.45
N LEU A 295 7.50 -20.26 12.83
CA LEU A 295 6.05 -20.12 12.84
C LEU A 295 5.46 -19.93 14.25
N VAL A 296 6.15 -19.17 15.09
CA VAL A 296 5.78 -18.93 16.49
C VAL A 296 5.41 -17.47 16.70
N HIS A 297 4.24 -17.24 17.26
CA HIS A 297 3.85 -15.99 17.92
C HIS A 297 3.97 -16.17 19.43
N LYS A 298 4.63 -15.24 20.11
CA LYS A 298 4.77 -15.23 21.55
C LYS A 298 4.32 -13.89 22.13
N ASP A 299 3.33 -13.91 22.99
CA ASP A 299 2.95 -12.78 23.84
C ASP A 299 3.92 -12.72 25.03
N GLU A 300 4.70 -11.65 25.12
CA GLU A 300 5.75 -11.51 26.13
C GLU A 300 5.18 -11.13 27.51
N LYS A 301 3.98 -10.56 27.59
CA LYS A 301 3.32 -10.23 28.86
C LYS A 301 2.76 -11.46 29.57
N THR A 302 2.16 -12.35 28.80
CA THR A 302 1.50 -13.55 29.34
C THR A 302 2.34 -14.81 29.20
N GLY A 303 3.39 -14.78 28.39
CA GLY A 303 4.21 -15.95 28.04
C GLY A 303 3.49 -16.92 27.09
N ARG A 304 2.27 -16.60 26.63
CA ARG A 304 1.48 -17.47 25.73
C ARG A 304 2.15 -17.59 24.38
N VAL A 305 2.25 -18.83 23.90
CA VAL A 305 2.80 -19.18 22.59
C VAL A 305 1.68 -19.75 21.73
N THR A 306 1.61 -19.30 20.46
CA THR A 306 0.64 -19.81 19.48
C THR A 306 1.32 -19.96 18.11
N ASP A 307 0.77 -20.82 17.27
CA ASP A 307 1.29 -21.07 15.93
C ASP A 307 0.86 -20.00 14.94
N ILE A 308 1.78 -19.58 14.09
CA ILE A 308 1.52 -18.75 12.91
C ILE A 308 1.09 -19.67 11.75
N LYS A 309 -0.09 -19.45 11.22
CA LYS A 309 -0.65 -20.27 10.11
C LYS A 309 -0.35 -19.67 8.73
N LEU A 310 0.91 -19.37 8.49
CA LEU A 310 1.44 -18.89 7.21
C LEU A 310 2.63 -19.74 6.78
N PRO A 311 3.04 -19.70 5.51
CA PRO A 311 4.27 -20.37 5.09
C PRO A 311 5.49 -19.86 5.86
N SER A 312 6.49 -20.73 6.08
CA SER A 312 7.74 -20.32 6.73
C SER A 312 8.47 -19.28 5.88
N SER A 313 8.99 -18.24 6.55
CA SER A 313 9.74 -17.15 5.94
C SER A 313 10.74 -16.57 6.93
N ASN A 314 11.86 -16.04 6.45
CA ASN A 314 12.89 -15.47 7.33
C ASN A 314 12.52 -14.03 7.75
N ILE A 315 11.50 -13.89 8.61
CA ILE A 315 10.97 -12.60 9.07
C ILE A 315 10.85 -12.65 10.59
N LEU A 316 11.22 -11.54 11.24
CA LEU A 316 10.95 -11.27 12.65
C LEU A 316 10.05 -10.05 12.79
N VAL A 317 9.04 -10.13 13.64
CA VAL A 317 8.12 -9.03 13.97
C VAL A 317 8.20 -8.76 15.46
N TYR A 318 8.34 -7.49 15.81
CA TYR A 318 8.27 -6.97 17.18
C TYR A 318 7.08 -6.04 17.30
N MET A 319 6.13 -6.40 18.14
CA MET A 319 4.99 -5.57 18.52
C MET A 319 5.34 -4.86 19.82
N LEU A 320 5.33 -3.54 19.80
CA LEU A 320 5.81 -2.72 20.91
C LEU A 320 4.66 -2.03 21.63
N GLN A 321 4.91 -1.69 22.90
CA GLN A 321 4.04 -0.84 23.67
C GLN A 321 3.66 0.43 22.89
N GLY A 322 2.41 0.89 23.04
CA GLY A 322 1.89 2.05 22.29
C GLY A 322 1.35 1.71 20.91
N GLY A 323 1.44 0.44 20.48
CA GLY A 323 0.92 -0.05 19.20
C GLY A 323 1.87 0.21 18.05
N HIS A 324 3.16 0.32 18.32
CA HIS A 324 4.21 0.38 17.28
C HIS A 324 4.58 -1.03 16.84
N GLN A 325 5.07 -1.15 15.61
CA GLN A 325 5.52 -2.41 15.05
C GLN A 325 6.84 -2.21 14.30
N VAL A 326 7.76 -3.16 14.47
CA VAL A 326 9.02 -3.23 13.72
C VAL A 326 9.14 -4.62 13.12
N ILE A 327 9.40 -4.69 11.82
CA ILE A 327 9.57 -5.95 11.09
C ILE A 327 10.96 -5.97 10.47
N ILE A 328 11.71 -7.03 10.74
CA ILE A 328 13.07 -7.24 10.20
C ILE A 328 13.02 -8.38 9.18
N ARG A 329 13.37 -8.07 7.94
CA ARG A 329 13.29 -9.01 6.82
C ARG A 329 14.56 -8.93 5.97
N PRO A 330 15.40 -9.99 5.92
CA PRO A 330 16.51 -10.06 4.99
C PRO A 330 16.00 -10.27 3.55
N SER A 331 16.74 -9.72 2.58
CA SER A 331 16.52 -10.02 1.16
C SER A 331 16.97 -11.46 0.86
N GLY A 332 16.27 -12.13 -0.05
CA GLY A 332 16.65 -13.46 -0.53
C GLY A 332 17.76 -13.45 -1.60
N THR A 333 17.96 -12.32 -2.26
CA THR A 333 18.83 -12.20 -3.45
C THR A 333 19.98 -11.22 -3.28
N GLU A 334 19.89 -10.30 -2.33
CA GLU A 334 20.86 -9.24 -2.10
C GLU A 334 21.34 -9.26 -0.64
N PRO A 335 22.59 -8.88 -0.34
CA PRO A 335 23.08 -8.76 1.03
C PRO A 335 22.48 -7.50 1.73
N LYS A 336 21.18 -7.54 1.98
CA LYS A 336 20.40 -6.41 2.47
C LYS A 336 19.34 -6.87 3.47
N ILE A 337 19.23 -6.18 4.60
CA ILE A 337 18.13 -6.31 5.55
C ILE A 337 17.22 -5.08 5.40
N LYS A 338 15.94 -5.31 5.19
CA LYS A 338 14.89 -4.28 5.26
C LYS A 338 14.27 -4.28 6.64
N VAL A 339 14.12 -3.10 7.22
CA VAL A 339 13.40 -2.88 8.48
C VAL A 339 12.20 -2.00 8.18
N TYR A 340 11.02 -2.54 8.44
CA TYR A 340 9.76 -1.85 8.26
C TYR A 340 9.29 -1.34 9.61
N TYR A 341 8.91 -0.07 9.65
CA TYR A 341 8.38 0.60 10.83
C TYR A 341 6.93 0.99 10.59
N SER A 342 6.05 0.61 11.50
CA SER A 342 4.69 1.13 11.62
C SER A 342 4.57 1.79 12.99
N ILE A 343 4.73 3.10 13.04
CA ILE A 343 4.83 3.87 14.28
C ILE A 343 3.59 4.73 14.45
N LYS A 344 2.86 4.50 15.53
CA LYS A 344 1.70 5.29 15.90
C LYS A 344 2.15 6.52 16.71
N GLY A 345 1.62 7.68 16.38
CA GLY A 345 1.80 8.94 17.14
C GLY A 345 0.51 9.76 17.12
N LYS A 346 0.48 10.84 17.88
CA LYS A 346 -0.60 11.84 17.78
C LYS A 346 -0.50 12.65 16.49
N ASP A 347 0.74 12.87 16.02
CA ASP A 347 1.08 13.59 14.81
C ASP A 347 2.38 13.04 14.21
N ARG A 348 2.76 13.60 13.05
CA ARG A 348 3.99 13.21 12.35
C ARG A 348 5.24 13.45 13.18
N ARG A 349 5.33 14.58 13.87
CA ARG A 349 6.52 14.95 14.67
C ARG A 349 6.77 13.92 15.77
N GLU A 350 5.73 13.57 16.53
CA GLU A 350 5.85 12.56 17.56
C GLU A 350 6.23 11.19 16.99
N ALA A 351 5.60 10.77 15.90
CA ALA A 351 5.92 9.49 15.25
C ALA A 351 7.36 9.45 14.71
N ASP A 352 7.87 10.56 14.17
CA ASP A 352 9.28 10.66 13.74
C ASP A 352 10.25 10.59 14.94
N MET A 353 9.91 11.18 16.09
CA MET A 353 10.71 11.08 17.33
C MET A 353 10.74 9.64 17.86
N ILE A 354 9.59 8.99 17.93
CA ILE A 354 9.48 7.58 18.35
C ILE A 354 10.29 6.68 17.42
N LYS A 355 10.15 6.85 16.10
CA LYS A 355 10.94 6.10 15.12
C LYS A 355 12.42 6.28 15.30
N ALA A 356 12.87 7.51 15.53
CA ALA A 356 14.28 7.82 15.73
C ALA A 356 14.85 7.15 17.00
N ASP A 357 14.06 7.02 18.05
CA ASP A 357 14.47 6.35 19.29
C ASP A 357 14.57 4.83 19.09
N ILE A 358 13.56 4.21 18.51
CA ILE A 358 13.56 2.78 18.15
C ILE A 358 14.74 2.43 17.22
N ASP A 359 15.04 3.30 16.27
CA ASP A 359 16.09 3.12 15.27
C ASP A 359 17.50 3.07 15.86
N LYS A 360 17.75 3.69 17.03
CA LYS A 360 19.04 3.56 17.74
C LYS A 360 19.33 2.11 18.10
N THR A 361 18.34 1.40 18.63
CA THR A 361 18.46 -0.03 18.96
C THR A 361 18.67 -0.87 17.69
N ILE A 362 17.88 -0.61 16.66
CA ILE A 362 17.99 -1.33 15.38
C ILE A 362 19.38 -1.15 14.77
N LYS A 363 19.89 0.08 14.71
CA LYS A 363 21.24 0.36 14.19
C LYS A 363 22.33 -0.34 14.98
N SER A 364 22.22 -0.36 16.32
CA SER A 364 23.23 -1.04 17.16
C SER A 364 23.27 -2.56 16.93
N VAL A 365 22.14 -3.16 16.56
CA VAL A 365 22.03 -4.61 16.31
C VAL A 365 22.41 -4.98 14.88
N LEU A 366 22.23 -4.08 13.92
CA LEU A 366 22.55 -4.31 12.50
C LEU A 366 23.96 -3.82 12.11
N ALA A 367 24.67 -3.11 12.99
CA ALA A 367 26.05 -2.69 12.78
C ALA A 367 27.00 -3.90 12.89
#